data_43c64dd834827c9b24ab62606f20a6e8
#
_entry.id   43c64dd834827c9b24ab62606f20a6e8
#
_cell.length_a   1.000
_cell.length_b   1.000
_cell.length_c   1.000
_cell.angle_alpha   90.00
_cell.angle_beta   90.00
_cell.angle_gamma   90.00
#
_symmetry.space_group_name_H-M   'P 1'
#
loop_
_entity.id
_entity.type
_entity.pdbx_description
1 polymer ?
#
loop_
_entity_poly.entity_id
_entity_poly.type
_entity_poly.pdbx_seq_one_letter_code
_entity_poly.pdbx_strand_id
1 'polypeptide(L)'
;MSQGNTNANDLAEKDIHIWDGNGSREFLDSRGLNDREAGDLGPVYGFQWRHFGAEYIDMHTDYTGQGVDQLAECIDKIKNNPEDRRIIMSAWNPADLGKMALPPCHMFCQFYVSIRVAVASVVCPSNPHLCCAHRLTRERTSFRVKC
;
A
#
# COMPACT_ATOMS: atom_id res chain seq x y z
N MET A 1 2.54 6.27 3.61
CA MET A 1 1.99 5.29 2.65
C MET A 1 0.49 5.05 2.80
N SER A 2 -0.08 4.81 3.98
CA SER A 2 -1.53 4.61 4.16
C SER A 2 -2.42 5.79 3.74
N GLN A 3 -1.85 6.94 3.46
CA GLN A 3 -2.52 8.16 2.96
C GLN A 3 -2.44 8.30 1.43
N GLY A 4 -1.87 7.33 0.72
CA GLY A 4 -1.69 7.41 -0.74
C GLY A 4 -0.40 8.13 -1.18
N ASN A 5 0.35 8.72 -0.26
CA ASN A 5 1.57 9.46 -0.56
C ASN A 5 2.66 8.56 -1.15
N THR A 6 3.27 9.01 -2.25
CA THR A 6 4.31 8.31 -3.02
C THR A 6 5.67 8.99 -2.93
N ASN A 7 5.78 10.08 -2.17
CA ASN A 7 7.00 10.84 -1.97
C ASN A 7 7.89 10.18 -0.89
N ALA A 8 9.03 9.66 -1.26
CA ALA A 8 10.00 9.09 -0.32
C ALA A 8 10.61 10.15 0.61
N ASN A 9 10.73 11.40 0.15
CA ASN A 9 11.33 12.48 0.93
C ASN A 9 10.48 12.79 2.18
N ASP A 10 9.15 12.72 2.08
CA ASP A 10 8.25 12.91 3.24
C ASP A 10 8.42 11.85 4.33
N LEU A 11 8.95 10.67 3.97
CA LEU A 11 9.29 9.63 4.93
C LEU A 11 10.67 9.88 5.54
N ALA A 12 11.63 10.34 4.74
CA ALA A 12 12.97 10.70 5.22
C ALA A 12 12.91 11.84 6.25
N GLU A 13 12.03 12.82 6.08
CA GLU A 13 11.77 13.89 7.06
C GLU A 13 11.25 13.35 8.41
N LYS A 14 10.68 12.14 8.41
CA LYS A 14 10.20 11.43 9.62
C LYS A 14 11.17 10.38 10.12
N ASP A 15 12.44 10.47 9.71
CA ASP A 15 13.50 9.51 10.03
C ASP A 15 13.19 8.07 9.57
N ILE A 16 12.50 7.93 8.43
CA ILE A 16 12.16 6.65 7.80
C ILE A 16 12.84 6.56 6.44
N HIS A 17 13.96 5.86 6.37
CA HIS A 17 14.87 5.81 5.22
C HIS A 17 14.73 4.57 4.33
N ILE A 18 13.71 3.76 4.51
CA ILE A 18 13.54 2.48 3.80
C ILE A 18 13.37 2.61 2.28
N TRP A 19 13.03 3.80 1.80
CA TRP A 19 12.79 4.09 0.40
C TRP A 19 13.85 4.98 -0.25
N ASP A 20 14.85 5.45 0.49
CA ASP A 20 15.85 6.38 -0.02
C ASP A 20 16.59 5.81 -1.26
N GLY A 21 16.98 4.54 -1.17
CA GLY A 21 17.66 3.87 -2.28
C GLY A 21 16.79 3.75 -3.53
N ASN A 22 15.50 3.40 -3.36
CA ASN A 22 14.56 3.21 -4.47
C ASN A 22 14.03 4.53 -5.05
N GLY A 23 14.05 5.60 -4.27
CA GLY A 23 13.72 6.96 -4.71
C GLY A 23 14.90 7.75 -5.25
N SER A 24 16.11 7.22 -5.20
CA SER A 24 17.29 7.93 -5.70
C SER A 24 17.24 8.13 -7.21
N ARG A 25 17.86 9.23 -7.69
CA ARG A 25 17.94 9.50 -9.13
C ARG A 25 18.58 8.35 -9.90
N GLU A 26 19.66 7.81 -9.36
CA GLU A 26 20.40 6.70 -9.96
C GLU A 26 19.52 5.44 -10.12
N PHE A 27 18.76 5.11 -9.08
CA PHE A 27 17.87 3.94 -9.14
C PHE A 27 16.74 4.14 -10.13
N LEU A 28 16.08 5.31 -10.12
CA LEU A 28 14.99 5.64 -11.04
C LEU A 28 15.48 5.60 -12.51
N ASP A 29 16.66 6.12 -12.80
CA ASP A 29 17.29 6.05 -14.14
C ASP A 29 17.56 4.61 -14.56
N SER A 30 18.04 3.78 -13.66
CA SER A 30 18.27 2.35 -13.92
C SER A 30 16.96 1.58 -14.26
N ARG A 31 15.83 2.12 -13.84
CA ARG A 31 14.48 1.60 -14.12
C ARG A 31 13.86 2.21 -15.38
N GLY A 32 14.54 3.13 -16.05
CA GLY A 32 14.02 3.85 -17.21
C GLY A 32 13.01 4.96 -16.87
N LEU A 33 12.95 5.39 -15.59
CA LEU A 33 12.05 6.44 -15.09
C LEU A 33 12.78 7.79 -15.07
N ASN A 34 13.37 8.18 -16.21
CA ASN A 34 14.29 9.32 -16.32
C ASN A 34 13.58 10.68 -16.12
N ASP A 35 12.30 10.76 -16.49
CA ASP A 35 11.50 11.98 -16.41
C ASP A 35 10.91 12.20 -15.00
N ARG A 36 11.09 11.23 -14.10
CA ARG A 36 10.52 11.26 -12.78
C ARG A 36 11.41 12.01 -11.80
N GLU A 37 10.85 12.81 -10.92
CA GLU A 37 11.60 13.52 -9.88
C GLU A 37 12.21 12.52 -8.86
N ALA A 38 13.40 12.84 -8.33
CA ALA A 38 14.00 12.06 -7.25
C ALA A 38 13.11 12.06 -6.00
N GLY A 39 12.88 10.89 -5.42
CA GLY A 39 11.93 10.69 -4.32
C GLY A 39 10.55 10.23 -4.78
N ASP A 40 10.18 10.40 -6.05
CA ASP A 40 8.91 9.92 -6.58
C ASP A 40 8.95 8.40 -6.85
N LEU A 41 8.30 7.66 -5.98
CA LEU A 41 8.26 6.19 -6.06
C LEU A 41 7.27 5.67 -7.12
N GLY A 42 6.43 6.54 -7.66
CA GLY A 42 5.35 6.13 -8.54
C GLY A 42 4.15 5.53 -7.80
N PRO A 43 3.22 4.90 -8.54
CA PRO A 43 1.96 4.39 -8.00
C PRO A 43 2.16 3.09 -7.17
N VAL A 44 3.05 3.16 -6.16
CA VAL A 44 3.37 2.04 -5.26
C VAL A 44 2.30 1.84 -4.19
N TYR A 45 2.50 0.91 -3.28
CA TYR A 45 1.61 0.45 -2.19
C TYR A 45 0.49 1.41 -1.77
N GLY A 46 0.84 2.58 -1.22
CA GLY A 46 -0.13 3.53 -0.68
C GLY A 46 -1.03 4.12 -1.73
N PHE A 47 -0.50 4.38 -2.91
CA PHE A 47 -1.29 4.85 -4.06
C PHE A 47 -2.32 3.80 -4.47
N GLN A 48 -1.92 2.55 -4.66
CA GLN A 48 -2.84 1.49 -5.02
C GLN A 48 -3.89 1.23 -3.94
N TRP A 49 -3.57 1.42 -2.67
CA TRP A 49 -4.53 1.25 -1.58
C TRP A 49 -5.60 2.35 -1.51
N ARG A 50 -5.29 3.55 -1.97
CA ARG A 50 -6.18 4.71 -1.85
C ARG A 50 -6.76 5.19 -3.16
N HIS A 51 -6.11 4.90 -4.29
CA HIS A 51 -6.41 5.44 -5.61
C HIS A 51 -6.28 4.38 -6.71
N PHE A 52 -6.69 3.13 -6.44
CA PHE A 52 -6.54 2.02 -7.40
C PHE A 52 -7.24 2.34 -8.71
N GLY A 53 -6.50 2.28 -9.82
CA GLY A 53 -7.01 2.57 -11.16
C GLY A 53 -7.06 4.04 -11.54
N ALA A 54 -6.66 4.96 -10.65
CA ALA A 54 -6.40 6.34 -11.03
C ALA A 54 -5.16 6.44 -11.93
N GLU A 55 -5.15 7.37 -12.86
CA GLU A 55 -3.97 7.64 -13.67
C GLU A 55 -2.91 8.36 -12.84
N TYR A 56 -1.72 7.74 -12.72
CA TYR A 56 -0.62 8.33 -11.97
C TYR A 56 0.12 9.36 -12.82
N ILE A 57 0.27 10.56 -12.31
CA ILE A 57 1.00 11.68 -12.93
C ILE A 57 2.35 11.85 -12.20
N ASP A 58 2.34 12.34 -10.95
CA ASP A 58 3.52 12.56 -10.12
C ASP A 58 3.19 12.52 -8.62
N MET A 59 4.21 12.67 -7.78
CA MET A 59 4.06 12.65 -6.32
C MET A 59 3.41 13.90 -5.72
N HIS A 60 3.23 14.98 -6.50
CA HIS A 60 2.66 16.25 -6.05
C HIS A 60 1.18 16.40 -6.41
N THR A 61 0.70 15.59 -7.34
CA THR A 61 -0.69 15.64 -7.81
C THR A 61 -1.68 15.22 -6.72
N ASP A 62 -2.77 15.96 -6.59
CA ASP A 62 -3.88 15.59 -5.73
C ASP A 62 -4.79 14.57 -6.43
N TYR A 63 -4.85 13.37 -5.87
CA TYR A 63 -5.67 12.26 -6.36
C TYR A 63 -6.97 12.10 -5.57
N THR A 64 -7.37 13.07 -4.77
CA THR A 64 -8.60 13.01 -3.98
C THR A 64 -9.81 12.74 -4.87
N GLY A 65 -10.57 11.69 -4.54
CA GLY A 65 -11.75 11.28 -5.30
C GLY A 65 -11.45 10.53 -6.60
N GLN A 66 -10.18 10.25 -6.92
CA GLN A 66 -9.79 9.48 -8.09
C GLN A 66 -9.53 8.01 -7.72
N GLY A 67 -9.93 7.09 -8.61
CA GLY A 67 -9.76 5.66 -8.42
C GLY A 67 -10.60 5.08 -7.28
N VAL A 68 -10.23 3.90 -6.81
CA VAL A 68 -10.91 3.17 -5.74
C VAL A 68 -10.09 3.26 -4.45
N ASP A 69 -10.72 3.72 -3.37
CA ASP A 69 -10.14 3.70 -2.02
C ASP A 69 -10.39 2.34 -1.34
N GLN A 70 -9.54 1.36 -1.68
CA GLN A 70 -9.62 0.00 -1.14
C GLN A 70 -9.51 -0.03 0.39
N LEU A 71 -8.70 0.87 0.97
CA LEU A 71 -8.51 0.93 2.42
C LEU A 71 -9.79 1.39 3.12
N ALA A 72 -10.45 2.43 2.60
CA ALA A 72 -11.73 2.88 3.14
C ALA A 72 -12.81 1.80 3.01
N GLU A 73 -12.88 1.11 1.88
CA GLU A 73 -13.82 -0.01 1.68
C GLU A 73 -13.56 -1.16 2.66
N CYS A 74 -12.30 -1.52 2.90
CA CYS A 74 -11.96 -2.55 3.89
C CYS A 74 -12.40 -2.14 5.30
N ILE A 75 -12.18 -0.88 5.68
CA ILE A 75 -12.59 -0.36 6.99
C ILE A 75 -14.11 -0.37 7.13
N ASP A 76 -14.83 0.03 6.09
CA ASP A 76 -16.30 0.01 6.08
C ASP A 76 -16.84 -1.42 6.24
N LYS A 77 -16.32 -2.37 5.46
CA LYS A 77 -16.71 -3.78 5.56
C LYS A 77 -16.42 -4.38 6.92
N ILE A 78 -15.25 -4.09 7.51
CA ILE A 78 -14.91 -4.55 8.86
C ILE A 78 -15.92 -4.04 9.91
N LYS A 79 -16.44 -2.83 9.72
CA LYS A 79 -17.42 -2.23 10.64
C LYS A 79 -18.83 -2.74 10.41
N ASN A 80 -19.27 -2.81 9.16
CA ASN A 80 -20.67 -2.94 8.79
C ASN A 80 -21.04 -4.33 8.25
N ASN A 81 -20.05 -5.07 7.72
CA ASN A 81 -20.21 -6.43 7.21
C ASN A 81 -18.98 -7.31 7.49
N PRO A 82 -18.67 -7.57 8.77
CA PRO A 82 -17.43 -8.26 9.17
C PRO A 82 -17.35 -9.72 8.71
N GLU A 83 -18.45 -10.32 8.30
CA GLU A 83 -18.51 -11.69 7.79
C GLU A 83 -18.22 -11.78 6.27
N ASP A 84 -18.06 -10.65 5.58
CA ASP A 84 -17.69 -10.65 4.16
C ASP A 84 -16.28 -11.28 3.98
N ARG A 85 -16.23 -12.31 3.17
CA ARG A 85 -14.98 -12.99 2.82
C ARG A 85 -14.13 -12.23 1.80
N ARG A 86 -14.63 -11.11 1.29
CA ARG A 86 -13.98 -10.24 0.29
C ARG A 86 -13.55 -8.91 0.88
N ILE A 87 -13.00 -8.93 2.09
CA ILE A 87 -12.33 -7.78 2.70
C ILE A 87 -10.88 -7.88 2.26
N ILE A 88 -10.57 -7.37 1.07
CA ILE A 88 -9.30 -7.55 0.38
C ILE A 88 -8.81 -6.19 -0.12
N MET A 89 -7.51 -5.98 -0.02
CA MET A 89 -6.81 -4.81 -0.52
C MET A 89 -5.56 -5.27 -1.27
N SER A 90 -5.40 -4.85 -2.54
CA SER A 90 -4.26 -5.23 -3.38
C SER A 90 -3.36 -4.04 -3.66
N ALA A 91 -2.05 -4.27 -3.63
CA ALA A 91 -1.05 -3.33 -4.16
C ALA A 91 -0.59 -3.73 -5.57
N TRP A 92 -0.95 -4.91 -6.03
CA TRP A 92 -0.54 -5.42 -7.32
C TRP A 92 -1.49 -4.96 -8.41
N ASN A 93 -1.01 -4.03 -9.26
CA ASN A 93 -1.73 -3.56 -10.43
C ASN A 93 -0.85 -3.76 -11.67
N PRO A 94 -1.12 -4.77 -12.51
CA PRO A 94 -0.29 -5.07 -13.67
C PRO A 94 -0.14 -3.90 -14.66
N ALA A 95 -1.15 -3.03 -14.77
CA ALA A 95 -1.10 -1.86 -15.63
C ALA A 95 -0.09 -0.79 -15.17
N ASP A 96 0.23 -0.78 -13.88
CA ASP A 96 1.09 0.24 -13.27
C ASP A 96 2.49 -0.26 -12.88
N LEU A 97 2.76 -1.57 -12.97
CA LEU A 97 4.05 -2.14 -12.55
C LEU A 97 5.25 -1.46 -13.21
N GLY A 98 5.12 -1.10 -14.50
CA GLY A 98 6.17 -0.39 -15.25
C GLY A 98 6.37 1.05 -14.80
N LYS A 99 5.40 1.64 -14.10
CA LYS A 99 5.45 3.00 -13.56
C LYS A 99 5.97 3.05 -12.11
N MET A 100 6.16 1.93 -11.46
CA MET A 100 6.62 1.83 -10.07
C MET A 100 8.15 1.82 -10.01
N ALA A 101 8.72 2.58 -9.09
CA ALA A 101 10.17 2.50 -8.80
C ALA A 101 10.53 1.06 -8.41
N LEU A 102 9.70 0.42 -7.57
CA LEU A 102 9.84 -0.98 -7.19
C LEU A 102 8.47 -1.65 -7.17
N PRO A 103 8.25 -2.75 -7.94
CA PRO A 103 7.03 -3.55 -7.83
C PRO A 103 6.81 -4.06 -6.40
N PRO A 104 5.55 -4.17 -5.92
CA PRO A 104 5.28 -4.57 -4.55
C PRO A 104 5.64 -6.05 -4.30
N CYS A 105 6.36 -6.31 -3.21
CA CYS A 105 6.60 -7.67 -2.72
C CYS A 105 5.32 -8.27 -2.09
N HIS A 106 4.51 -7.43 -1.44
CA HIS A 106 3.26 -7.82 -0.82
C HIS A 106 2.12 -7.58 -1.82
N MET A 107 1.63 -8.65 -2.42
CA MET A 107 0.66 -8.57 -3.50
C MET A 107 -0.72 -8.08 -3.01
N PHE A 108 -1.24 -8.67 -1.94
CA PHE A 108 -2.53 -8.28 -1.36
C PHE A 108 -2.60 -8.58 0.14
N CYS A 109 -3.55 -7.91 0.82
CA CYS A 109 -3.97 -8.20 2.18
C CYS A 109 -5.40 -8.69 2.17
N GLN A 110 -5.70 -9.78 2.89
CA GLN A 110 -7.05 -10.20 3.20
C GLN A 110 -7.31 -10.07 4.70
N PHE A 111 -8.45 -9.47 5.05
CA PHE A 111 -8.86 -9.32 6.44
C PHE A 111 -9.94 -10.34 6.75
N TYR A 112 -9.81 -11.00 7.88
CA TYR A 112 -10.79 -11.91 8.44
C TYR A 112 -11.17 -11.44 9.83
N VAL A 113 -12.47 -11.26 10.07
CA VAL A 113 -12.98 -10.83 11.36
C VAL A 113 -13.64 -12.03 12.05
N SER A 114 -13.14 -12.43 13.21
CA SER A 114 -13.84 -13.35 14.11
C SER A 114 -14.44 -12.56 15.26
N ILE A 115 -15.42 -13.16 15.94
CA ILE A 115 -16.17 -12.52 17.04
C ILE A 115 -15.26 -11.97 18.15
N ARG A 116 -13.98 -12.41 18.20
CA ARG A 116 -13.02 -12.01 19.23
C ARG A 116 -11.76 -11.30 18.73
N VAL A 117 -11.41 -11.45 17.46
CA VAL A 117 -10.13 -10.95 16.93
C VAL A 117 -10.25 -10.72 15.42
N ALA A 118 -9.83 -9.55 14.93
CA ALA A 118 -9.58 -9.37 13.50
C ALA A 118 -8.17 -9.87 13.16
N VAL A 119 -8.06 -10.68 12.11
CA VAL A 119 -6.78 -11.21 11.61
C VAL A 119 -6.58 -10.70 10.19
N ALA A 120 -5.44 -10.09 9.92
CA ALA A 120 -5.01 -9.78 8.56
C ALA A 120 -4.02 -10.84 8.08
N SER A 121 -4.22 -11.35 6.88
CA SER A 121 -3.25 -12.20 6.20
C SER A 121 -2.67 -11.44 5.01
N VAL A 122 -1.35 -11.32 4.98
CA VAL A 122 -0.61 -10.68 3.88
C VAL A 122 0.08 -11.76 3.08
N VAL A 123 -0.18 -11.81 1.78
CA VAL A 123 0.50 -12.76 0.89
C VAL A 123 1.67 -12.08 0.21
N CYS A 124 2.87 -12.61 0.45
CA CYS A 124 4.10 -12.21 -0.20
C CYS A 124 4.55 -13.33 -1.15
N PRO A 125 4.57 -13.12 -2.47
CA PRO A 125 4.92 -14.17 -3.43
C PRO A 125 6.38 -14.64 -3.35
N SER A 126 7.27 -13.80 -2.83
CA SER A 126 8.71 -14.10 -2.73
C SER A 126 9.08 -15.06 -1.60
N ASN A 127 8.14 -15.31 -0.66
CA ASN A 127 8.36 -16.30 0.40
C ASN A 127 7.02 -16.95 0.79
N PRO A 128 6.71 -18.14 0.24
CA PRO A 128 5.46 -18.85 0.52
C PRO A 128 5.32 -19.32 1.98
N HIS A 129 6.41 -19.28 2.76
CA HIS A 129 6.37 -19.56 4.20
C HIS A 129 6.09 -18.33 5.04
N LEU A 130 6.10 -17.12 4.45
CA LEU A 130 5.80 -15.87 5.12
C LEU A 130 4.35 -15.45 4.85
N CYS A 131 3.40 -16.30 5.16
CA CYS A 131 2.04 -15.88 5.37
C CYS A 131 2.00 -15.23 6.76
N CYS A 132 2.32 -13.92 6.80
CA CYS A 132 2.26 -13.16 8.04
C CYS A 132 0.80 -12.98 8.43
N ALA A 133 0.27 -13.89 9.23
CA ALA A 133 -0.99 -13.69 9.92
C ALA A 133 -0.75 -12.74 11.10
N HIS A 134 -1.08 -11.47 10.93
CA HIS A 134 -1.01 -10.49 12.01
C HIS A 134 -2.35 -10.45 12.75
N ARG A 135 -2.27 -10.68 14.07
CA ARG A 135 -3.43 -10.54 14.94
C ARG A 135 -3.71 -9.04 15.17
N LEU A 136 -4.83 -8.56 14.68
CA LEU A 136 -5.35 -7.24 15.01
C LEU A 136 -6.12 -7.34 16.32
N THR A 137 -5.60 -6.76 17.40
CA THR A 137 -6.34 -6.67 18.67
C THR A 137 -7.20 -5.42 18.67
N ARG A 138 -8.49 -5.59 18.92
CA ARG A 138 -9.43 -4.50 19.13
C ARG A 138 -9.24 -3.93 20.54
N GLU A 139 -8.37 -2.94 20.70
CA GLU A 139 -8.49 -2.00 21.81
C GLU A 139 -9.53 -0.94 21.41
N ARG A 140 -10.41 -0.59 22.34
CA ARG A 140 -11.60 0.25 22.14
C ARG A 140 -11.26 1.52 21.35
N THR A 141 -11.32 1.54 20.04
CA THR A 141 -11.18 2.68 19.11
C THR A 141 -9.92 2.81 18.26
N SER A 142 -8.90 1.95 18.36
CA SER A 142 -7.76 2.01 17.44
C SER A 142 -7.34 0.64 16.91
N PHE A 143 -7.11 0.54 15.59
CA PHE A 143 -6.51 -0.63 14.99
C PHE A 143 -4.99 -0.43 14.95
N ARG A 144 -4.22 -1.28 15.62
CA ARG A 144 -2.76 -1.36 15.46
C ARG A 144 -2.43 -2.62 14.68
N VAL A 145 -1.76 -2.43 13.56
CA VAL A 145 -1.02 -3.51 12.88
C VAL A 145 0.35 -3.60 13.57
N LYS A 146 0.65 -4.74 14.19
CA LYS A 146 2.03 -5.02 14.63
C LYS A 146 2.65 -5.94 13.58
N CYS A 147 3.68 -5.45 12.93
CA CYS A 147 4.63 -6.28 12.19
C CYS A 147 5.56 -7.02 13.14
#